data_34ca7e15f9eafeaeeeb0ac2b12c3cf37
#
_entry.id   34ca7e15f9eafeaeeeb0ac2b12c3cf37
#
_cell.length_a   1.000
_cell.length_b   1.000
_cell.length_c   1.000
_cell.angle_alpha   90.00
_cell.angle_beta   90.00
_cell.angle_gamma   90.00
#
_symmetry.space_group_name_H-M   'P 1'
#
loop_
_entity.id
_entity.type
_entity.pdbx_description
1 polymer ?
#
loop_
_entity_poly.entity_id
_entity_poly.type
_entity_poly.pdbx_seq_one_letter_code
_entity_poly.pdbx_strand_id
1 'polypeptide(L)'
;MKRKTIYLLQCIVVILLLACSEDDLQSLQAAFESDLQEVTIGESITFKDISTGEPSKWNWRFEGGEPETSILFSPNVVYNKPGVYSVTLSVGRGEEANEMVKEQYITVNYPLQITVDFSADKTTATNEDVISFKDLSKGHPNEWLWSFTPKEGGAIITSTEQNPQMTLSPGIYTVKLTAKNPKTSSDKVREDYITVIDKNAIAADFGAQCRNTYAGGYINFLDKTLGTVEEWEWTFEGGTPTSSVEQNPIVQYNNPGKYKVTLKAKNSVNSSTKEKEGYVYVVSAEKLVLYLPFDGDNKDAGPNQLNPEELTAGAGSSVYNSQARFSGESAECRFAAHFQGDKQNYSILSIPEEGLKNHYTDSEFTVAFWVKVSNMTAKNAVFHQGVGPGATYTDPVPRQSWFRLDTSGKTVVFCVEYKGKAGNWAEYEGKRMDDGEWHHYVCIYQKVDGKRDSYLYIDGQKVIEKKGGVDKVVDNWPYYIGCNYRFTNGEFAPENFLNGYLDDFILYNRILSEEEIQDLYNN
;
A
#
# COMPACT_ATOMS: atom_id res chain seq x y z
N MET A 1 -48.43 -58.54 35.98
CA MET A 1 -48.76 -59.98 35.85
C MET A 1 -47.69 -60.58 34.94
N LYS A 2 -46.77 -61.34 35.52
CA LYS A 2 -46.69 -62.82 35.61
C LYS A 2 -46.90 -63.46 34.21
N ARG A 3 -45.95 -64.17 33.58
CA ARG A 3 -45.25 -65.41 33.92
C ARG A 3 -44.15 -65.65 32.88
N LYS A 4 -42.89 -65.95 33.17
CA LYS A 4 -42.23 -67.25 33.51
C LYS A 4 -42.22 -68.19 32.30
N THR A 5 -40.99 -68.43 31.75
CA THR A 5 -40.06 -69.55 31.96
C THR A 5 -40.31 -70.73 31.01
N ILE A 6 -39.30 -71.27 30.33
CA ILE A 6 -38.61 -72.55 30.63
C ILE A 6 -37.50 -72.81 29.60
N TYR A 7 -36.35 -73.28 30.15
CA TYR A 7 -35.12 -73.75 29.46
C TYR A 7 -35.35 -75.04 28.67
N LEU A 8 -34.61 -75.20 27.60
CA LEU A 8 -34.10 -76.56 27.26
C LEU A 8 -32.69 -76.49 26.71
N LEU A 9 -31.79 -77.14 27.43
CA LEU A 9 -30.38 -77.38 27.20
C LEU A 9 -30.26 -78.59 26.27
N GLN A 10 -29.54 -78.52 25.13
CA GLN A 10 -28.97 -79.69 24.50
C GLN A 10 -27.60 -79.38 23.94
N CYS A 11 -26.60 -80.04 24.53
CA CYS A 11 -25.24 -80.12 24.04
C CYS A 11 -25.18 -80.89 22.72
N ILE A 12 -24.51 -80.34 21.73
CA ILE A 12 -23.93 -81.12 20.60
C ILE A 12 -22.55 -80.57 20.30
N VAL A 13 -21.57 -81.38 20.63
CA VAL A 13 -20.25 -81.65 20.11
C VAL A 13 -19.63 -80.67 19.11
N VAL A 14 -18.51 -80.06 19.55
CA VAL A 14 -17.55 -79.29 18.80
C VAL A 14 -16.88 -80.20 17.77
N ILE A 15 -16.99 -79.83 16.50
CA ILE A 15 -15.97 -80.14 15.48
C ILE A 15 -15.37 -78.81 15.06
N LEU A 16 -14.14 -78.57 15.54
CA LEU A 16 -13.28 -77.52 14.99
C LEU A 16 -12.91 -77.92 13.55
N LEU A 17 -13.57 -77.35 12.58
CA LEU A 17 -13.02 -77.13 11.25
C LEU A 17 -12.39 -75.75 11.27
N LEU A 18 -11.07 -75.68 11.30
CA LEU A 18 -10.28 -74.54 10.88
C LEU A 18 -10.59 -74.30 9.40
N ALA A 19 -11.62 -73.53 9.11
CA ALA A 19 -11.72 -72.86 7.82
C ALA A 19 -10.78 -71.67 7.92
N CYS A 20 -9.67 -71.72 7.19
CA CYS A 20 -9.00 -70.51 6.74
C CYS A 20 -10.10 -69.69 6.04
N SER A 21 -10.55 -68.62 6.63
CA SER A 21 -11.19 -67.57 5.87
C SER A 21 -10.10 -67.03 4.93
N GLU A 22 -10.14 -67.41 3.65
CA GLU A 22 -9.62 -66.49 2.65
C GLU A 22 -10.31 -65.15 2.99
N ASP A 23 -9.51 -64.16 3.39
CA ASP A 23 -10.00 -62.81 3.42
C ASP A 23 -10.56 -62.53 2.00
N ASP A 24 -11.86 -62.50 1.92
CA ASP A 24 -12.55 -62.08 0.70
C ASP A 24 -12.23 -60.60 0.48
N LEU A 25 -11.01 -60.39 -0.04
CA LEU A 25 -10.56 -59.05 -0.40
C LEU A 25 -11.62 -58.50 -1.38
N GLN A 26 -12.35 -57.52 -0.91
CA GLN A 26 -13.33 -56.83 -1.73
C GLN A 26 -12.69 -56.46 -3.07
N SER A 27 -13.36 -56.73 -4.18
CA SER A 27 -12.84 -56.45 -5.53
C SER A 27 -12.51 -54.96 -5.65
N LEU A 28 -11.36 -54.66 -6.25
CA LEU A 28 -10.94 -53.31 -6.50
C LEU A 28 -11.90 -52.63 -7.48
N GLN A 29 -12.61 -51.60 -7.02
CA GLN A 29 -13.54 -50.83 -7.85
C GLN A 29 -13.23 -49.34 -7.68
N ALA A 30 -12.83 -48.69 -8.75
CA ALA A 30 -12.60 -47.26 -8.78
C ALA A 30 -13.91 -46.48 -8.62
N ALA A 31 -13.92 -45.55 -7.70
CA ALA A 31 -15.04 -44.64 -7.53
C ALA A 31 -14.51 -43.32 -6.90
N PHE A 32 -15.12 -42.22 -7.27
CA PHE A 32 -14.74 -40.92 -6.70
C PHE A 32 -15.93 -39.97 -6.64
N GLU A 33 -15.76 -38.94 -5.83
CA GLU A 33 -16.67 -37.80 -5.71
C GLU A 33 -15.90 -36.49 -5.76
N SER A 34 -16.58 -35.41 -5.99
CA SER A 34 -16.06 -34.03 -5.82
C SER A 34 -16.98 -33.24 -4.93
N ASP A 35 -16.44 -32.25 -4.25
CA ASP A 35 -17.19 -31.30 -3.43
C ASP A 35 -18.12 -30.41 -4.28
N LEU A 36 -17.70 -30.08 -5.51
CA LEU A 36 -18.48 -29.33 -6.49
C LEU A 36 -18.40 -30.00 -7.86
N GLN A 37 -19.45 -29.88 -8.67
CA GLN A 37 -19.50 -30.30 -10.05
C GLN A 37 -19.75 -29.12 -11.01
N GLU A 38 -20.16 -27.98 -10.47
CA GLU A 38 -20.35 -26.74 -11.21
C GLU A 38 -19.61 -25.62 -10.47
N VAL A 39 -18.70 -24.96 -11.18
CA VAL A 39 -17.85 -23.88 -10.66
C VAL A 39 -17.71 -22.77 -11.68
N THR A 40 -17.15 -21.64 -11.25
CA THR A 40 -16.69 -20.58 -12.15
C THR A 40 -15.19 -20.70 -12.40
N ILE A 41 -14.73 -20.12 -13.50
CA ILE A 41 -13.31 -20.09 -13.88
C ILE A 41 -12.44 -19.64 -12.69
N GLY A 42 -11.41 -20.42 -12.38
CA GLY A 42 -10.44 -20.12 -11.33
C GLY A 42 -10.83 -20.63 -9.93
N GLU A 43 -12.04 -21.17 -9.75
CA GLU A 43 -12.42 -21.82 -8.49
C GLU A 43 -11.80 -23.22 -8.39
N SER A 44 -11.51 -23.64 -7.17
CA SER A 44 -10.89 -24.94 -6.87
C SER A 44 -11.95 -25.99 -6.56
N ILE A 45 -11.77 -27.19 -7.09
CA ILE A 45 -12.57 -28.37 -6.81
C ILE A 45 -11.71 -29.37 -6.07
N THR A 46 -12.23 -29.93 -4.97
CA THR A 46 -11.59 -31.03 -4.25
C THR A 46 -12.20 -32.35 -4.69
N PHE A 47 -11.38 -33.23 -5.24
CA PHE A 47 -11.77 -34.59 -5.53
C PHE A 47 -11.40 -35.53 -4.38
N LYS A 48 -12.14 -36.58 -4.22
CA LYS A 48 -11.90 -37.57 -3.16
C LYS A 48 -12.14 -38.97 -3.72
N ASP A 49 -11.19 -39.83 -3.47
CA ASP A 49 -11.35 -41.27 -3.72
C ASP A 49 -12.37 -41.87 -2.75
N ILE A 50 -13.31 -42.64 -3.28
CA ILE A 50 -14.27 -43.48 -2.54
C ILE A 50 -14.28 -44.89 -3.08
N SER A 51 -13.18 -45.33 -3.69
CA SER A 51 -13.00 -46.67 -4.26
C SER A 51 -13.10 -47.75 -3.18
N THR A 52 -13.56 -48.91 -3.56
CA THR A 52 -13.58 -50.10 -2.71
C THR A 52 -12.40 -51.02 -3.01
N GLY A 53 -12.08 -51.95 -2.11
CA GLY A 53 -11.00 -52.91 -2.31
C GLY A 53 -9.62 -52.40 -1.90
N GLU A 54 -9.56 -51.38 -1.03
CA GLU A 54 -8.34 -50.88 -0.41
C GLU A 54 -7.23 -50.51 -1.41
N PRO A 55 -7.45 -49.56 -2.32
CA PRO A 55 -6.43 -49.10 -3.24
C PRO A 55 -5.21 -48.52 -2.50
N SER A 56 -4.02 -48.80 -3.04
CA SER A 56 -2.75 -48.27 -2.51
C SER A 56 -2.07 -47.29 -3.49
N LYS A 57 -2.62 -47.11 -4.66
CA LYS A 57 -2.12 -46.22 -5.71
C LYS A 57 -3.29 -45.52 -6.37
N TRP A 58 -3.09 -44.22 -6.66
CA TRP A 58 -4.04 -43.38 -7.38
C TRP A 58 -3.34 -42.75 -8.56
N ASN A 59 -4.07 -42.64 -9.67
CA ASN A 59 -3.66 -41.91 -10.85
C ASN A 59 -4.88 -41.18 -11.40
N TRP A 60 -4.95 -39.89 -11.13
CA TRP A 60 -5.99 -39.02 -11.60
C TRP A 60 -5.61 -38.38 -12.91
N ARG A 61 -6.58 -38.17 -13.77
CA ARG A 61 -6.50 -37.35 -14.96
C ARG A 61 -7.69 -36.39 -15.00
N PHE A 62 -7.39 -35.12 -15.08
CA PHE A 62 -8.37 -34.04 -15.11
C PHE A 62 -8.27 -33.33 -16.46
N GLU A 63 -9.21 -33.62 -17.36
CA GLU A 63 -9.29 -32.95 -18.65
C GLU A 63 -9.44 -31.45 -18.44
N GLY A 64 -8.51 -30.62 -18.96
CA GLY A 64 -8.51 -29.16 -18.82
C GLY A 64 -8.30 -28.60 -17.41
N GLY A 65 -8.02 -29.46 -16.44
CA GLY A 65 -7.73 -29.05 -15.04
C GLY A 65 -6.25 -28.76 -14.81
N GLU A 66 -5.97 -28.04 -13.75
CA GLU A 66 -4.62 -27.75 -13.29
C GLU A 66 -4.49 -28.11 -11.79
N PRO A 67 -3.66 -29.12 -11.43
CA PRO A 67 -2.86 -29.95 -12.33
C PRO A 67 -3.71 -30.90 -13.21
N GLU A 68 -3.21 -31.26 -14.39
CA GLU A 68 -3.88 -32.25 -15.29
C GLU A 68 -3.88 -33.67 -14.73
N THR A 69 -2.95 -34.00 -13.86
CA THR A 69 -2.82 -35.32 -13.23
C THR A 69 -2.46 -35.18 -11.75
N SER A 70 -2.84 -36.19 -10.96
CA SER A 70 -2.46 -36.27 -9.56
C SER A 70 -2.35 -37.73 -9.10
N ILE A 71 -1.53 -37.97 -8.07
CA ILE A 71 -1.40 -39.28 -7.41
C ILE A 71 -1.90 -39.20 -5.95
N LEU A 72 -2.50 -38.11 -5.55
CA LEU A 72 -2.99 -37.90 -4.19
C LEU A 72 -4.35 -38.60 -3.99
N PHE A 73 -4.63 -39.02 -2.79
CA PHE A 73 -5.94 -39.54 -2.39
C PHE A 73 -7.07 -38.52 -2.56
N SER A 74 -6.75 -37.26 -2.27
CA SER A 74 -7.72 -36.15 -2.37
C SER A 74 -7.06 -34.91 -3.01
N PRO A 75 -6.99 -34.84 -4.35
CA PRO A 75 -6.40 -33.70 -5.06
C PRO A 75 -7.34 -32.50 -5.15
N ASN A 76 -6.72 -31.30 -5.17
CA ASN A 76 -7.39 -30.05 -5.53
C ASN A 76 -7.02 -29.68 -6.97
N VAL A 77 -8.00 -29.25 -7.75
CA VAL A 77 -7.84 -28.93 -9.16
C VAL A 77 -8.56 -27.60 -9.48
N VAL A 78 -7.92 -26.74 -10.24
CA VAL A 78 -8.48 -25.48 -10.73
C VAL A 78 -8.70 -25.58 -12.24
N TYR A 79 -9.82 -25.07 -12.73
CA TYR A 79 -10.13 -25.00 -14.15
C TYR A 79 -10.10 -23.56 -14.64
N ASN A 80 -9.15 -23.24 -15.51
CA ASN A 80 -8.90 -21.87 -15.98
C ASN A 80 -9.61 -21.52 -17.31
N LYS A 81 -10.41 -22.44 -17.85
CA LYS A 81 -11.21 -22.22 -19.07
C LYS A 81 -12.62 -22.73 -18.85
N PRO A 82 -13.62 -22.03 -19.41
CA PRO A 82 -15.00 -22.52 -19.34
C PRO A 82 -15.15 -23.73 -20.25
N GLY A 83 -16.01 -24.65 -19.86
CA GLY A 83 -16.25 -25.89 -20.61
C GLY A 83 -16.89 -26.95 -19.75
N VAL A 84 -17.01 -28.12 -20.32
CA VAL A 84 -17.46 -29.31 -19.64
C VAL A 84 -16.37 -30.37 -19.78
N TYR A 85 -15.95 -30.93 -18.67
CA TYR A 85 -14.73 -31.69 -18.55
C TYR A 85 -14.98 -33.08 -17.94
N SER A 86 -14.24 -34.04 -18.43
CA SER A 86 -14.24 -35.41 -17.93
C SER A 86 -13.16 -35.59 -16.86
N VAL A 87 -13.40 -36.50 -15.94
CA VAL A 87 -12.44 -36.86 -14.90
C VAL A 87 -12.27 -38.37 -14.87
N THR A 88 -11.02 -38.82 -14.84
CA THR A 88 -10.64 -40.23 -14.74
C THR A 88 -9.88 -40.47 -13.46
N LEU A 89 -10.25 -41.54 -12.76
CA LEU A 89 -9.48 -42.09 -11.66
C LEU A 89 -9.11 -43.53 -11.98
N SER A 90 -7.83 -43.83 -12.03
CA SER A 90 -7.31 -45.19 -12.02
C SER A 90 -6.74 -45.49 -10.63
N VAL A 91 -7.19 -46.56 -10.04
CA VAL A 91 -6.69 -47.05 -8.74
C VAL A 91 -5.99 -48.37 -8.90
N GLY A 92 -4.99 -48.63 -8.04
CA GLY A 92 -4.20 -49.87 -8.09
C GLY A 92 -3.95 -50.47 -6.71
N ARG A 93 -3.89 -51.80 -6.67
CA ARG A 93 -3.52 -52.63 -5.53
C ARG A 93 -2.66 -53.79 -5.99
N GLY A 94 -1.34 -53.73 -5.74
CA GLY A 94 -0.42 -54.73 -6.31
C GLY A 94 -0.37 -54.64 -7.84
N GLU A 95 -0.78 -55.75 -8.51
CA GLU A 95 -0.91 -55.81 -9.97
C GLU A 95 -2.35 -55.55 -10.46
N GLU A 96 -3.31 -55.46 -9.55
CA GLU A 96 -4.69 -55.13 -9.87
C GLU A 96 -4.84 -53.64 -10.15
N ALA A 97 -5.61 -53.31 -11.15
CA ALA A 97 -5.98 -51.93 -11.44
C ALA A 97 -7.46 -51.87 -11.87
N ASN A 98 -8.11 -50.79 -11.54
CA ASN A 98 -9.46 -50.49 -12.00
C ASN A 98 -9.56 -48.99 -12.30
N GLU A 99 -10.43 -48.66 -13.26
CA GLU A 99 -10.56 -47.28 -13.71
C GLU A 99 -12.03 -46.88 -13.74
N MET A 100 -12.28 -45.64 -13.33
CA MET A 100 -13.57 -44.96 -13.42
C MET A 100 -13.40 -43.67 -14.24
N VAL A 101 -14.18 -43.55 -15.28
CA VAL A 101 -14.30 -42.33 -16.06
C VAL A 101 -15.68 -41.73 -15.80
N LYS A 102 -15.74 -40.48 -15.43
CA LYS A 102 -16.98 -39.69 -15.41
C LYS A 102 -16.90 -38.65 -16.51
N GLU A 103 -17.58 -38.95 -17.60
CA GLU A 103 -17.70 -38.05 -18.75
C GLU A 103 -18.56 -36.84 -18.39
N GLN A 104 -18.14 -35.63 -18.87
CA GLN A 104 -18.88 -34.39 -18.66
C GLN A 104 -19.21 -34.12 -17.19
N TYR A 105 -18.29 -34.46 -16.30
CA TYR A 105 -18.53 -34.45 -14.86
C TYR A 105 -18.40 -33.06 -14.23
N ILE A 106 -17.52 -32.23 -14.74
CA ILE A 106 -17.30 -30.90 -14.24
C ILE A 106 -17.77 -29.88 -15.27
N THR A 107 -18.61 -28.95 -14.84
CA THR A 107 -19.05 -27.79 -15.64
C THR A 107 -18.39 -26.53 -15.11
N VAL A 108 -17.64 -25.86 -15.96
CA VAL A 108 -16.97 -24.58 -15.62
C VAL A 108 -17.65 -23.45 -16.37
N ASN A 109 -18.19 -22.52 -15.65
CA ASN A 109 -18.95 -21.39 -16.17
C ASN A 109 -18.14 -20.10 -16.16
N TYR A 110 -18.55 -19.15 -16.98
CA TYR A 110 -18.15 -17.77 -16.81
C TYR A 110 -18.80 -17.16 -15.55
N PRO A 111 -18.14 -16.24 -14.84
CA PRO A 111 -18.77 -15.46 -13.78
C PRO A 111 -20.01 -14.72 -14.28
N LEU A 112 -21.02 -14.61 -13.43
CA LEU A 112 -22.25 -13.85 -13.72
C LEU A 112 -22.06 -12.35 -13.59
N GLN A 113 -20.91 -11.91 -13.08
CA GLN A 113 -20.60 -10.50 -12.88
C GLN A 113 -19.26 -10.12 -13.51
N ILE A 114 -19.25 -9.01 -14.22
CA ILE A 114 -18.05 -8.35 -14.71
C ILE A 114 -17.95 -7.00 -14.01
N THR A 115 -16.77 -6.71 -13.44
CA THR A 115 -16.41 -5.38 -12.97
C THR A 115 -15.49 -4.77 -14.00
N VAL A 116 -15.97 -3.77 -14.75
CA VAL A 116 -15.21 -3.11 -15.81
C VAL A 116 -14.39 -1.98 -15.23
N ASP A 117 -13.10 -2.00 -15.55
CA ASP A 117 -12.20 -0.87 -15.32
C ASP A 117 -11.10 -0.84 -16.40
N PHE A 118 -10.46 0.32 -16.56
CA PHE A 118 -9.41 0.50 -17.54
C PHE A 118 -8.50 1.67 -17.19
N SER A 119 -7.35 1.74 -17.85
CA SER A 119 -6.42 2.86 -17.79
C SER A 119 -5.91 3.22 -19.17
N ALA A 120 -5.33 4.40 -19.30
CA ALA A 120 -4.50 4.80 -20.41
C ALA A 120 -3.07 5.08 -19.90
N ASP A 121 -2.07 4.91 -20.75
CA ASP A 121 -0.67 5.24 -20.46
C ASP A 121 -0.47 6.76 -20.31
N LYS A 122 -1.29 7.54 -20.96
CA LYS A 122 -1.38 9.01 -20.86
C LYS A 122 -2.81 9.49 -21.07
N THR A 123 -3.21 10.53 -20.37
CA THR A 123 -4.53 11.17 -20.51
C THR A 123 -4.48 12.48 -21.29
N THR A 124 -3.27 12.98 -21.57
CA THR A 124 -3.01 14.11 -22.43
C THR A 124 -1.96 13.72 -23.45
N ALA A 125 -2.23 14.02 -24.72
CA ALA A 125 -1.41 13.61 -25.86
C ALA A 125 -1.51 14.63 -26.99
N THR A 126 -0.62 14.51 -27.98
CA THR A 126 -0.76 15.20 -29.25
C THR A 126 -1.48 14.31 -30.27
N ASN A 127 -1.94 14.90 -31.37
CA ASN A 127 -2.56 14.17 -32.47
C ASN A 127 -1.60 13.24 -33.23
N GLU A 128 -0.31 13.18 -32.88
CA GLU A 128 0.65 12.22 -33.41
C GLU A 128 1.03 11.14 -32.40
N ASP A 129 0.68 11.32 -31.14
CA ASP A 129 0.94 10.33 -30.10
C ASP A 129 0.04 9.10 -30.24
N VAL A 130 0.62 7.96 -30.03
CA VAL A 130 -0.13 6.74 -29.78
C VAL A 130 -0.46 6.68 -28.29
N ILE A 131 -1.74 6.51 -27.98
CA ILE A 131 -2.25 6.32 -26.61
C ILE A 131 -2.58 4.84 -26.46
N SER A 132 -1.98 4.18 -25.46
CA SER A 132 -2.20 2.78 -25.18
C SER A 132 -3.22 2.61 -24.05
N PHE A 133 -4.33 1.96 -24.35
CA PHE A 133 -5.34 1.64 -23.36
C PHE A 133 -5.14 0.22 -22.84
N LYS A 134 -5.43 0.03 -21.56
CA LYS A 134 -5.31 -1.25 -20.88
C LYS A 134 -6.64 -1.62 -20.21
N ASP A 135 -7.15 -2.78 -20.54
CA ASP A 135 -8.25 -3.42 -19.83
C ASP A 135 -7.78 -3.87 -18.43
N LEU A 136 -8.54 -3.51 -17.41
CA LEU A 136 -8.34 -3.89 -16.02
C LEU A 136 -9.58 -4.62 -15.46
N SER A 137 -10.47 -5.03 -16.34
CA SER A 137 -11.73 -5.66 -15.96
C SER A 137 -11.53 -7.02 -15.31
N LYS A 138 -12.39 -7.33 -14.36
CA LYS A 138 -12.45 -8.62 -13.67
C LYS A 138 -13.71 -9.37 -14.08
N GLY A 139 -13.73 -10.70 -13.93
CA GLY A 139 -14.88 -11.54 -14.28
C GLY A 139 -14.74 -12.21 -15.64
N HIS A 140 -13.50 -12.37 -16.12
CA HIS A 140 -13.14 -13.09 -17.34
C HIS A 140 -13.92 -12.63 -18.59
N PRO A 141 -13.88 -11.34 -18.94
CA PRO A 141 -14.40 -10.90 -20.22
C PRO A 141 -13.62 -11.53 -21.37
N ASN A 142 -14.29 -11.78 -22.47
CA ASN A 142 -13.70 -12.30 -23.70
C ASN A 142 -14.10 -11.50 -24.96
N GLU A 143 -14.88 -10.44 -24.75
CA GLU A 143 -15.22 -9.47 -25.78
C GLU A 143 -15.17 -8.08 -25.18
N TRP A 144 -14.64 -7.13 -25.94
CA TRP A 144 -14.47 -5.74 -25.56
C TRP A 144 -15.04 -4.85 -26.65
N LEU A 145 -15.62 -3.72 -26.24
CA LEU A 145 -15.99 -2.63 -27.13
C LEU A 145 -15.60 -1.32 -26.44
N TRP A 146 -14.58 -0.72 -26.99
CA TRP A 146 -14.17 0.63 -26.64
C TRP A 146 -14.91 1.64 -27.49
N SER A 147 -15.28 2.77 -26.90
CA SER A 147 -15.87 3.90 -27.59
C SER A 147 -15.20 5.20 -27.11
N PHE A 148 -14.68 5.94 -28.06
CA PHE A 148 -14.03 7.23 -27.85
C PHE A 148 -14.95 8.31 -28.44
N THR A 149 -15.63 9.06 -27.58
CA THR A 149 -16.64 10.03 -27.98
C THR A 149 -16.07 11.44 -27.83
N PRO A 150 -15.89 12.18 -28.93
CA PRO A 150 -15.45 13.57 -28.88
C PRO A 150 -16.47 14.46 -28.16
N LYS A 151 -16.03 15.32 -27.24
CA LYS A 151 -16.89 16.25 -26.47
C LYS A 151 -17.59 17.28 -27.36
N GLU A 152 -16.86 17.81 -28.33
CA GLU A 152 -17.37 18.83 -29.26
C GLU A 152 -18.28 18.27 -30.38
N GLY A 153 -18.59 16.97 -30.28
CA GLY A 153 -19.33 16.26 -31.34
C GLY A 153 -18.41 15.69 -32.42
N GLY A 154 -18.96 14.82 -33.25
CA GLY A 154 -18.22 14.13 -34.31
C GLY A 154 -18.48 12.63 -34.30
N ALA A 155 -17.74 11.89 -35.13
CA ALA A 155 -17.86 10.44 -35.21
C ALA A 155 -17.26 9.76 -33.96
N ILE A 156 -18.01 8.84 -33.39
CA ILE A 156 -17.50 7.99 -32.32
C ILE A 156 -16.49 7.00 -32.93
N ILE A 157 -15.29 6.95 -32.36
CA ILE A 157 -14.26 5.98 -32.74
C ILE A 157 -14.43 4.76 -31.84
N THR A 158 -14.31 3.57 -32.41
CA THR A 158 -14.46 2.32 -31.64
C THR A 158 -13.31 1.36 -31.88
N SER A 159 -13.05 0.48 -30.91
CA SER A 159 -12.14 -0.66 -31.04
C SER A 159 -12.71 -1.88 -30.31
N THR A 160 -12.42 -3.07 -30.82
CA THR A 160 -12.78 -4.36 -30.18
C THR A 160 -11.56 -5.08 -29.62
N GLU A 161 -10.39 -4.50 -29.70
CA GLU A 161 -9.18 -5.06 -29.08
C GLU A 161 -9.27 -4.96 -27.56
N GLN A 162 -8.69 -5.94 -26.86
CA GLN A 162 -8.64 -5.88 -25.40
C GLN A 162 -7.86 -4.67 -24.92
N ASN A 163 -6.71 -4.39 -25.53
CA ASN A 163 -5.81 -3.30 -25.18
C ASN A 163 -5.48 -2.48 -26.43
N PRO A 164 -6.37 -1.58 -26.87
CA PRO A 164 -6.18 -0.85 -28.10
C PRO A 164 -5.10 0.22 -27.99
N GLN A 165 -4.45 0.46 -29.10
CA GLN A 165 -3.58 1.60 -29.31
C GLN A 165 -4.25 2.58 -30.29
N MET A 166 -4.39 3.84 -29.89
CA MET A 166 -5.16 4.83 -30.62
C MET A 166 -4.34 6.09 -30.87
N THR A 167 -4.40 6.60 -32.09
CA THR A 167 -4.07 7.97 -32.41
C THR A 167 -5.37 8.71 -32.65
N LEU A 168 -5.63 9.76 -31.89
CA LEU A 168 -6.88 10.52 -31.92
C LEU A 168 -6.66 11.93 -32.49
N SER A 169 -7.68 12.49 -33.12
CA SER A 169 -7.68 13.90 -33.55
C SER A 169 -7.72 14.83 -32.33
N PRO A 170 -7.26 16.09 -32.48
CA PRO A 170 -7.35 17.06 -31.38
C PRO A 170 -8.77 17.20 -30.85
N GLY A 171 -8.90 17.21 -29.51
CA GLY A 171 -10.18 17.28 -28.82
C GLY A 171 -10.15 16.61 -27.43
N ILE A 172 -11.24 16.74 -26.73
CA ILE A 172 -11.46 16.07 -25.44
C ILE A 172 -12.38 14.88 -25.68
N TYR A 173 -12.05 13.73 -25.12
CA TYR A 173 -12.78 12.49 -25.36
C TYR A 173 -13.28 11.88 -24.04
N THR A 174 -14.56 11.53 -24.04
CA THR A 174 -15.13 10.56 -23.12
C THR A 174 -14.79 9.17 -23.62
N VAL A 175 -14.25 8.33 -22.73
CA VAL A 175 -13.90 6.95 -23.05
C VAL A 175 -14.84 5.99 -22.32
N LYS A 176 -15.44 5.09 -23.06
CA LYS A 176 -16.27 4.02 -22.55
C LYS A 176 -15.66 2.67 -22.94
N LEU A 177 -15.52 1.77 -21.98
CA LEU A 177 -15.26 0.36 -22.21
C LEU A 177 -16.51 -0.43 -21.83
N THR A 178 -17.00 -1.22 -22.77
CA THR A 178 -17.95 -2.31 -22.50
C THR A 178 -17.21 -3.62 -22.60
N ALA A 179 -17.24 -4.43 -21.55
CA ALA A 179 -16.64 -5.75 -21.53
C ALA A 179 -17.72 -6.80 -21.25
N LYS A 180 -17.67 -7.91 -21.97
CA LYS A 180 -18.66 -8.99 -21.79
C LYS A 180 -18.03 -10.39 -21.84
N ASN A 181 -18.74 -11.32 -21.25
CA ASN A 181 -18.55 -12.75 -21.43
C ASN A 181 -19.90 -13.37 -21.87
N PRO A 182 -19.98 -14.66 -22.20
CA PRO A 182 -21.23 -15.30 -22.65
C PRO A 182 -22.41 -15.24 -21.67
N LYS A 183 -22.20 -14.83 -20.42
CA LYS A 183 -23.25 -14.77 -19.39
C LYS A 183 -23.71 -13.35 -19.07
N THR A 184 -22.84 -12.36 -19.21
CA THR A 184 -23.12 -10.99 -18.77
C THR A 184 -22.26 -9.95 -19.47
N SER A 185 -22.68 -8.70 -19.41
CA SER A 185 -21.89 -7.54 -19.86
C SER A 185 -22.00 -6.39 -18.85
N SER A 186 -21.00 -5.57 -18.81
CA SER A 186 -20.96 -4.34 -18.01
C SER A 186 -20.13 -3.29 -18.70
N ASP A 187 -20.24 -2.03 -18.26
CA ASP A 187 -19.48 -0.93 -18.85
C ASP A 187 -18.92 0.01 -17.78
N LYS A 188 -17.88 0.73 -18.16
CA LYS A 188 -17.25 1.82 -17.42
C LYS A 188 -17.11 3.02 -18.34
N VAL A 189 -17.52 4.19 -17.87
CA VAL A 189 -17.35 5.46 -18.56
C VAL A 189 -16.41 6.35 -17.76
N ARG A 190 -15.49 7.00 -18.43
CA ARG A 190 -14.67 8.09 -17.90
C ARG A 190 -14.90 9.33 -18.76
N GLU A 191 -15.61 10.31 -18.21
CA GLU A 191 -15.89 11.56 -18.84
C GLU A 191 -14.61 12.40 -18.98
N ASP A 192 -14.48 13.11 -20.12
CA ASP A 192 -13.35 14.02 -20.39
C ASP A 192 -11.96 13.40 -20.12
N TYR A 193 -11.84 12.10 -20.36
CA TYR A 193 -10.71 11.31 -19.89
C TYR A 193 -9.43 11.52 -20.71
N ILE A 194 -9.56 11.75 -22.01
CA ILE A 194 -8.42 11.99 -22.90
C ILE A 194 -8.50 13.39 -23.49
N THR A 195 -7.43 14.15 -23.37
CA THR A 195 -7.24 15.43 -24.06
C THR A 195 -6.16 15.27 -25.12
N VAL A 196 -6.53 15.50 -26.37
CA VAL A 196 -5.59 15.48 -27.51
C VAL A 196 -5.47 16.91 -28.05
N ILE A 197 -4.23 17.38 -28.14
CA ILE A 197 -3.93 18.70 -28.72
C ILE A 197 -3.27 18.55 -30.08
N ASP A 198 -3.43 19.54 -30.92
CA ASP A 198 -2.67 19.63 -32.19
C ASP A 198 -1.17 19.73 -31.84
N LYS A 199 -0.32 18.96 -32.52
CA LYS A 199 1.13 19.00 -32.30
C LYS A 199 1.74 20.40 -32.51
N ASN A 200 1.09 21.22 -33.36
CA ASN A 200 1.52 22.59 -33.56
C ASN A 200 0.97 23.53 -32.49
N ALA A 201 -0.02 23.10 -31.71
CA ALA A 201 -0.44 23.81 -30.52
C ALA A 201 0.50 23.53 -29.36
N ILE A 202 0.77 24.55 -28.56
CA ILE A 202 1.50 24.42 -27.30
C ILE A 202 0.51 24.40 -26.16
N ALA A 203 0.61 23.41 -25.27
CA ALA A 203 -0.06 23.43 -23.98
C ALA A 203 1.02 23.38 -22.90
N ALA A 204 1.35 24.53 -22.32
CA ALA A 204 2.33 24.63 -21.27
C ALA A 204 1.87 23.85 -20.04
N ASP A 205 2.72 22.98 -19.54
CA ASP A 205 2.63 22.37 -18.23
C ASP A 205 4.02 22.06 -17.70
N PHE A 206 4.12 21.93 -16.38
CA PHE A 206 5.39 21.64 -15.73
C PHE A 206 5.20 20.83 -14.46
N GLY A 207 6.31 20.22 -14.00
CA GLY A 207 6.42 19.54 -12.75
C GLY A 207 7.71 19.90 -12.01
N ALA A 208 7.97 19.22 -10.93
CA ALA A 208 9.25 19.23 -10.22
C ALA A 208 9.52 17.83 -9.66
N GLN A 209 10.79 17.49 -9.41
CA GLN A 209 11.13 16.22 -8.76
C GLN A 209 10.54 16.15 -7.35
N CYS A 210 10.62 17.27 -6.64
CA CYS A 210 9.96 17.51 -5.37
C CYS A 210 9.53 18.97 -5.31
N ARG A 211 8.33 19.25 -4.80
CA ARG A 211 7.81 20.62 -4.68
C ARG A 211 8.13 21.23 -3.32
N ASN A 212 8.54 20.37 -2.40
CA ASN A 212 8.83 20.76 -1.03
C ASN A 212 10.35 20.80 -0.83
N THR A 213 10.84 21.82 -0.14
CA THR A 213 12.24 21.97 0.23
C THR A 213 12.35 22.78 1.52
N TYR A 214 13.57 23.03 1.97
CA TYR A 214 13.87 23.92 3.11
C TYR A 214 14.48 25.24 2.63
N ALA A 215 14.46 26.27 3.48
CA ALA A 215 15.07 27.55 3.16
C ALA A 215 16.59 27.43 2.95
N GLY A 216 17.04 27.66 1.72
CA GLY A 216 18.38 27.41 1.22
C GLY A 216 18.48 26.17 0.29
N GLY A 217 17.44 25.36 0.21
CA GLY A 217 17.37 24.18 -0.65
C GLY A 217 17.00 24.50 -2.10
N TYR A 218 17.05 23.49 -2.95
CA TYR A 218 16.85 23.59 -4.39
C TYR A 218 15.63 22.78 -4.85
N ILE A 219 14.97 23.29 -5.89
CA ILE A 219 13.91 22.61 -6.63
C ILE A 219 14.35 22.41 -8.07
N ASN A 220 14.25 21.17 -8.56
CA ASN A 220 14.52 20.82 -9.96
C ASN A 220 13.18 20.81 -10.71
N PHE A 221 12.94 21.80 -11.53
CA PHE A 221 11.74 21.89 -12.37
C PHE A 221 11.87 21.05 -13.63
N LEU A 222 10.74 20.53 -14.09
CA LEU A 222 10.64 19.69 -15.28
C LEU A 222 9.59 20.26 -16.21
N ASP A 223 9.96 20.56 -17.43
CA ASP A 223 9.02 20.90 -18.48
C ASP A 223 8.18 19.67 -18.86
N LYS A 224 6.87 19.85 -18.88
CA LYS A 224 5.87 18.84 -19.30
C LYS A 224 4.97 19.39 -20.40
N THR A 225 5.41 20.45 -21.04
CA THR A 225 4.68 21.09 -22.11
C THR A 225 4.44 20.12 -23.25
N LEU A 226 3.20 20.07 -23.70
CA LEU A 226 2.83 19.32 -24.89
C LEU A 226 2.95 20.21 -26.13
N GLY A 227 3.44 19.62 -27.21
CA GLY A 227 3.75 20.31 -28.45
C GLY A 227 5.26 20.54 -28.62
N THR A 228 5.65 21.06 -29.79
CA THR A 228 7.05 21.39 -30.07
C THR A 228 7.37 22.76 -29.50
N VAL A 229 8.18 22.78 -28.44
CA VAL A 229 8.63 24.01 -27.78
C VAL A 229 10.00 24.42 -28.32
N GLU A 230 10.19 25.69 -28.60
CA GLU A 230 11.45 26.30 -29.07
C GLU A 230 12.05 27.22 -28.00
N GLU A 231 11.19 27.81 -27.14
CA GLU A 231 11.61 28.75 -26.11
C GLU A 231 10.81 28.53 -24.82
N TRP A 232 11.48 28.63 -23.67
CA TRP A 232 10.92 28.58 -22.31
C TRP A 232 11.15 29.94 -21.63
N GLU A 233 10.13 30.44 -20.95
CA GLU A 233 10.20 31.61 -20.07
C GLU A 233 9.62 31.22 -18.72
N TRP A 234 10.49 30.93 -17.77
CA TRP A 234 10.09 30.62 -16.40
C TRP A 234 10.10 31.86 -15.52
N THR A 235 9.17 31.92 -14.57
CA THR A 235 9.18 32.90 -13.47
C THR A 235 8.97 32.18 -12.15
N PHE A 236 9.83 32.47 -11.17
CA PHE A 236 9.84 31.85 -9.86
C PHE A 236 9.71 32.91 -8.80
N GLU A 237 8.49 33.05 -8.20
CA GLU A 237 8.30 33.91 -7.05
C GLU A 237 9.18 33.42 -5.89
N GLY A 238 9.94 34.30 -5.24
CA GLY A 238 10.85 33.98 -4.12
C GLY A 238 12.05 33.11 -4.48
N GLY A 239 12.18 32.65 -5.72
CA GLY A 239 13.28 31.81 -6.19
C GLY A 239 14.55 32.58 -6.58
N THR A 240 15.66 31.89 -6.57
CA THR A 240 16.96 32.38 -7.07
C THR A 240 17.54 31.34 -8.05
N PRO A 241 17.63 31.63 -9.36
CA PRO A 241 17.19 32.86 -10.03
C PRO A 241 15.65 33.03 -9.99
N THR A 242 15.18 34.29 -10.15
CA THR A 242 13.75 34.61 -10.22
C THR A 242 13.12 34.27 -11.58
N SER A 243 13.95 33.96 -12.59
CA SER A 243 13.51 33.55 -13.94
C SER A 243 14.57 32.68 -14.60
N SER A 244 14.16 31.87 -15.58
CA SER A 244 15.05 31.05 -16.41
C SER A 244 14.49 30.88 -17.82
N VAL A 245 15.37 30.58 -18.76
CA VAL A 245 15.05 30.18 -20.14
C VAL A 245 15.45 28.72 -20.42
N GLU A 246 15.98 28.02 -19.44
CA GLU A 246 16.32 26.61 -19.56
C GLU A 246 15.05 25.75 -19.58
N GLN A 247 15.08 24.63 -20.29
CA GLN A 247 13.95 23.71 -20.32
C GLN A 247 13.61 23.17 -18.93
N ASN A 248 14.63 22.75 -18.18
CA ASN A 248 14.50 22.14 -16.85
C ASN A 248 15.41 22.88 -15.84
N PRO A 249 14.98 24.04 -15.33
CA PRO A 249 15.81 24.86 -14.45
C PRO A 249 15.90 24.31 -13.03
N ILE A 250 16.99 24.69 -12.36
CA ILE A 250 17.22 24.44 -10.92
C ILE A 250 17.14 25.80 -10.21
N VAL A 251 16.31 25.87 -9.18
CA VAL A 251 16.04 27.13 -8.48
C VAL A 251 16.19 26.94 -6.97
N GLN A 252 16.95 27.86 -6.33
CA GLN A 252 17.10 27.89 -4.87
C GLN A 252 16.03 28.78 -4.25
N TYR A 253 15.46 28.34 -3.11
CA TYR A 253 14.53 29.11 -2.31
C TYR A 253 15.12 29.40 -0.93
N ASN A 254 15.40 30.68 -0.63
CA ASN A 254 16.11 31.07 0.57
C ASN A 254 15.22 31.44 1.76
N ASN A 255 13.93 31.64 1.56
CA ASN A 255 12.99 32.01 2.60
C ASN A 255 11.87 30.97 2.70
N PRO A 256 11.36 30.68 3.90
CA PRO A 256 10.18 29.83 4.05
C PRO A 256 8.93 30.51 3.47
N GLY A 257 7.99 29.70 2.97
CA GLY A 257 6.75 30.19 2.39
C GLY A 257 6.23 29.32 1.26
N LYS A 258 5.11 29.76 0.66
CA LYS A 258 4.48 29.16 -0.53
C LYS A 258 4.68 30.09 -1.72
N TYR A 259 5.12 29.53 -2.84
CA TYR A 259 5.54 30.34 -3.97
C TYR A 259 4.87 29.87 -5.26
N LYS A 260 4.45 30.86 -6.04
CA LYS A 260 3.94 30.67 -7.37
C LYS A 260 5.07 30.38 -8.36
N VAL A 261 4.77 29.53 -9.33
CA VAL A 261 5.63 29.25 -10.48
C VAL A 261 4.83 29.42 -11.76
N THR A 262 5.45 30.09 -12.73
CA THR A 262 4.86 30.30 -14.06
C THR A 262 5.84 29.78 -15.12
N LEU A 263 5.32 29.00 -16.06
CA LEU A 263 6.00 28.62 -17.31
C LEU A 263 5.24 29.20 -18.49
N LYS A 264 5.92 29.95 -19.34
CA LYS A 264 5.45 30.28 -20.67
C LYS A 264 6.33 29.55 -21.69
N ALA A 265 5.72 28.68 -22.47
CA ALA A 265 6.36 27.93 -23.53
C ALA A 265 5.93 28.49 -24.90
N LYS A 266 6.85 28.57 -25.84
CA LYS A 266 6.63 29.14 -27.16
C LYS A 266 7.23 28.29 -28.27
N ASN A 267 6.65 28.42 -29.45
CA ASN A 267 7.27 28.08 -30.72
C ASN A 267 7.09 29.26 -31.69
N SER A 268 7.52 29.08 -32.93
CA SER A 268 7.42 30.11 -33.99
C SER A 268 5.98 30.57 -34.31
N VAL A 269 4.96 29.82 -33.89
CA VAL A 269 3.54 30.06 -34.23
C VAL A 269 2.70 30.40 -32.99
N ASN A 270 2.91 29.71 -31.89
CA ASN A 270 2.04 29.74 -30.73
C ASN A 270 2.83 29.93 -29.41
N SER A 271 2.10 30.38 -28.40
CA SER A 271 2.61 30.36 -27.01
C SER A 271 1.50 29.91 -26.06
N SER A 272 1.89 29.27 -24.98
CA SER A 272 1.01 28.87 -23.88
C SER A 272 1.64 29.20 -22.55
N THR A 273 0.81 29.52 -21.56
CA THR A 273 1.29 29.85 -20.21
C THR A 273 0.56 28.97 -19.21
N LYS A 274 1.32 28.40 -18.27
CA LYS A 274 0.83 27.67 -17.12
C LYS A 274 1.30 28.35 -15.85
N GLU A 275 0.37 28.64 -14.95
CA GLU A 275 0.63 29.15 -13.61
C GLU A 275 0.17 28.14 -12.57
N LYS A 276 0.97 27.95 -11.52
CA LYS A 276 0.62 27.13 -10.35
C LYS A 276 0.86 27.97 -9.10
N GLU A 277 -0.22 28.39 -8.45
CA GLU A 277 -0.18 29.12 -7.19
C GLU A 277 0.24 28.22 -6.04
N GLY A 278 1.07 28.74 -5.12
CA GLY A 278 1.56 27.98 -3.97
C GLY A 278 2.23 26.66 -4.35
N TYR A 279 2.80 26.58 -5.53
CA TYR A 279 3.34 25.34 -6.08
C TYR A 279 4.57 24.83 -5.34
N VAL A 280 5.46 25.73 -4.96
CA VAL A 280 6.63 25.38 -4.15
C VAL A 280 6.31 25.69 -2.70
N TYR A 281 6.60 24.74 -1.82
CA TYR A 281 6.54 24.94 -0.38
C TYR A 281 7.93 24.81 0.23
N VAL A 282 8.32 25.83 0.99
CA VAL A 282 9.63 25.94 1.62
C VAL A 282 9.46 25.99 3.13
N VAL A 283 9.89 24.93 3.80
CA VAL A 283 9.89 24.91 5.27
C VAL A 283 11.04 25.73 5.83
N SER A 284 10.87 26.25 7.04
CA SER A 284 11.94 27.00 7.72
C SER A 284 13.15 26.10 7.95
N ALA A 285 14.34 26.58 7.62
CA ALA A 285 15.61 25.92 7.96
C ALA A 285 16.06 26.21 9.40
N GLU A 286 15.40 27.14 10.09
CA GLU A 286 15.80 27.52 11.45
C GLU A 286 15.64 26.34 12.41
N LYS A 287 16.77 25.83 12.89
CA LYS A 287 16.80 24.65 13.77
C LYS A 287 16.12 23.40 13.21
N LEU A 288 16.02 23.30 11.87
CA LEU A 288 15.59 22.09 11.20
C LEU A 288 16.66 21.02 11.38
N VAL A 289 16.29 19.90 11.99
CA VAL A 289 17.17 18.77 12.27
C VAL A 289 17.08 17.75 11.17
N LEU A 290 15.86 17.37 10.79
CA LEU A 290 15.57 16.30 9.84
C LEU A 290 14.31 16.64 9.03
N TYR A 291 14.33 16.36 7.75
CA TYR A 291 13.17 16.43 6.88
C TYR A 291 13.12 15.24 5.91
N LEU A 292 12.19 14.34 6.12
CA LEU A 292 11.94 13.17 5.27
C LEU A 292 10.62 13.38 4.52
N PRO A 293 10.65 13.87 3.29
CA PRO A 293 9.44 14.06 2.48
C PRO A 293 8.86 12.76 1.95
N PHE A 294 9.64 11.67 1.94
CA PHE A 294 9.28 10.35 1.42
C PHE A 294 8.85 10.34 -0.07
N ASP A 295 9.30 11.32 -0.83
CA ASP A 295 9.01 11.49 -2.25
C ASP A 295 9.88 10.56 -3.13
N GLY A 296 9.74 9.26 -2.96
CA GLY A 296 10.41 8.23 -3.74
C GLY A 296 11.60 7.58 -3.04
N ASP A 297 12.09 8.14 -1.94
CA ASP A 297 13.14 7.55 -1.11
C ASP A 297 12.98 7.90 0.38
N ASN A 298 13.93 7.49 1.20
CA ASN A 298 13.96 7.76 2.65
C ASN A 298 15.05 8.77 3.04
N LYS A 299 15.53 9.59 2.11
CA LYS A 299 16.64 10.51 2.37
C LYS A 299 16.18 11.76 3.11
N ASP A 300 17.09 12.27 3.93
CA ASP A 300 16.94 13.58 4.54
C ASP A 300 17.10 14.68 3.50
N ALA A 301 16.00 15.32 3.14
CA ALA A 301 16.00 16.48 2.25
C ALA A 301 16.41 17.77 2.97
N GLY A 302 16.62 17.73 4.29
CA GLY A 302 17.04 18.88 5.10
C GLY A 302 18.53 19.22 4.96
N PRO A 303 18.97 20.30 5.68
CA PRO A 303 20.35 20.80 5.53
C PRO A 303 21.42 19.88 6.13
N ASN A 304 21.04 18.96 7.00
CA ASN A 304 21.99 18.14 7.77
C ASN A 304 22.31 16.79 7.12
N GLN A 305 21.52 16.36 6.13
CA GLN A 305 21.69 15.10 5.37
C GLN A 305 21.80 13.87 6.29
N LEU A 306 20.96 13.82 7.33
CA LEU A 306 20.89 12.73 8.30
C LEU A 306 20.13 11.53 7.74
N ASN A 307 20.62 10.97 6.63
CA ASN A 307 19.94 9.89 5.92
C ASN A 307 19.73 8.67 6.82
N PRO A 308 18.47 8.24 7.05
CA PRO A 308 18.19 7.07 7.85
C PRO A 308 18.76 5.79 7.26
N GLU A 309 19.16 4.87 8.12
CA GLU A 309 19.43 3.48 7.77
C GLU A 309 18.15 2.66 7.84
N GLU A 310 17.90 1.83 6.85
CA GLU A 310 16.78 0.91 6.86
C GLU A 310 17.16 -0.38 7.57
N LEU A 311 16.44 -0.69 8.66
CA LEU A 311 16.60 -1.92 9.42
C LEU A 311 15.47 -2.88 9.06
N THR A 312 15.82 -4.06 8.56
CA THR A 312 14.86 -5.05 8.08
C THR A 312 15.00 -6.39 8.79
N ALA A 313 13.91 -7.12 8.93
CA ALA A 313 13.90 -8.52 9.33
C ALA A 313 12.91 -9.32 8.48
N GLY A 314 13.23 -10.59 8.23
CA GLY A 314 12.40 -11.49 7.44
C GLY A 314 12.14 -10.95 6.03
N ALA A 315 10.88 -10.94 5.62
CA ALA A 315 10.42 -10.41 4.33
C ALA A 315 9.94 -8.94 4.42
N GLY A 316 10.32 -8.22 5.49
CA GLY A 316 9.94 -6.83 5.67
C GLY A 316 10.54 -5.91 4.62
N SER A 317 9.76 -4.99 4.10
CA SER A 317 10.20 -3.95 3.18
C SER A 317 9.35 -2.69 3.36
N SER A 318 9.96 -1.53 3.18
CA SER A 318 9.23 -0.26 3.05
C SER A 318 9.21 0.17 1.59
N VAL A 319 8.15 0.85 1.20
CA VAL A 319 7.96 1.36 -0.16
C VAL A 319 7.76 2.86 -0.08
N TYR A 320 8.62 3.63 -0.76
CA TYR A 320 8.66 5.09 -0.68
C TYR A 320 7.99 5.81 -1.86
N ASN A 321 7.28 5.10 -2.70
CA ASN A 321 6.55 5.63 -3.85
C ASN A 321 5.07 5.19 -3.85
N SER A 322 4.51 5.05 -2.65
CA SER A 322 3.12 4.63 -2.44
C SER A 322 2.22 5.83 -2.23
N GLN A 323 0.97 5.69 -2.62
CA GLN A 323 -0.17 6.58 -2.36
C GLN A 323 0.13 8.05 -2.07
N ALA A 324 0.00 8.90 -3.09
CA ALA A 324 0.00 10.35 -2.91
C ALA A 324 -1.05 10.79 -1.86
N ARG A 325 -0.70 11.75 -1.02
CA ARG A 325 -1.60 12.37 -0.04
C ARG A 325 -2.75 13.13 -0.71
N PHE A 326 -2.53 13.64 -1.91
CA PHE A 326 -3.49 14.42 -2.67
C PHE A 326 -3.87 13.74 -3.98
N SER A 327 -5.16 13.65 -4.28
CA SER A 327 -5.68 13.16 -5.56
C SER A 327 -5.79 14.32 -6.55
N GLY A 328 -5.30 14.15 -7.79
CA GLY A 328 -5.69 14.99 -8.91
C GLY A 328 -4.62 15.73 -9.70
N GLU A 329 -3.38 15.82 -9.23
CA GLU A 329 -2.27 16.31 -10.04
C GLU A 329 -1.18 15.24 -10.17
N SER A 330 -0.54 15.18 -11.35
CA SER A 330 0.41 14.16 -11.76
C SER A 330 1.27 13.59 -10.63
N ALA A 331 1.26 12.28 -10.51
CA ALA A 331 1.83 11.43 -9.46
C ALA A 331 3.35 11.52 -9.26
N GLU A 332 4.00 12.63 -9.62
CA GLU A 332 5.45 12.65 -9.74
C GLU A 332 6.19 13.19 -8.52
N CYS A 333 5.50 13.78 -7.53
CA CYS A 333 6.18 14.42 -6.40
C CYS A 333 5.40 14.39 -5.09
N ARG A 334 4.54 13.40 -4.85
CA ARG A 334 3.80 13.28 -3.60
C ARG A 334 3.59 11.82 -3.25
N PHE A 335 4.70 11.13 -3.14
CA PHE A 335 4.68 9.79 -2.63
C PHE A 335 4.64 9.84 -1.10
N ALA A 336 4.32 8.73 -0.51
CA ALA A 336 4.42 8.49 0.91
C ALA A 336 5.15 7.19 1.16
N ALA A 337 5.80 7.06 2.30
CA ALA A 337 6.35 5.80 2.75
C ALA A 337 5.23 4.88 3.23
N HIS A 338 5.17 3.67 2.72
CA HIS A 338 4.33 2.61 3.23
C HIS A 338 5.14 1.71 4.14
N PHE A 339 4.79 1.69 5.41
CA PHE A 339 5.35 0.80 6.43
C PHE A 339 4.42 -0.36 6.67
N GLN A 340 4.99 -1.54 6.76
CA GLN A 340 4.28 -2.75 7.13
C GLN A 340 5.20 -3.65 7.93
N GLY A 341 4.76 -4.09 9.11
CA GLY A 341 5.63 -4.93 9.93
C GLY A 341 4.94 -5.67 11.05
N ASP A 342 5.59 -6.74 11.44
CA ASP A 342 5.34 -7.51 12.65
C ASP A 342 6.68 -7.89 13.30
N LYS A 343 6.67 -8.66 14.37
CA LYS A 343 7.92 -9.04 15.07
C LYS A 343 8.89 -9.91 14.26
N GLN A 344 8.43 -10.52 13.20
CA GLN A 344 9.23 -11.46 12.37
C GLN A 344 9.61 -10.82 11.02
N ASN A 345 8.75 -9.94 10.52
CA ASN A 345 8.91 -9.31 9.23
C ASN A 345 8.66 -7.81 9.39
N TYR A 346 9.70 -7.00 9.30
CA TYR A 346 9.57 -5.55 9.41
C TYR A 346 10.62 -4.82 8.57
N SER A 347 10.29 -3.59 8.23
CA SER A 347 11.22 -2.58 7.78
C SER A 347 10.93 -1.29 8.55
N ILE A 348 11.95 -0.73 9.17
CA ILE A 348 11.91 0.50 9.96
C ILE A 348 13.11 1.36 9.62
N LEU A 349 13.03 2.66 9.90
CA LEU A 349 14.15 3.56 9.70
C LEU A 349 14.84 3.88 11.03
N SER A 350 16.15 3.95 11.01
CA SER A 350 17.00 4.34 12.14
C SER A 350 17.89 5.51 11.77
N ILE A 351 17.84 6.57 12.56
CA ILE A 351 18.77 7.69 12.48
C ILE A 351 19.73 7.53 13.66
N PRO A 352 21.02 7.22 13.42
CA PRO A 352 22.00 6.99 14.48
C PRO A 352 22.21 8.22 15.38
N GLU A 353 22.56 7.98 16.65
CA GLU A 353 22.88 9.02 17.64
C GLU A 353 23.95 9.99 17.13
N GLU A 354 25.03 9.49 16.54
CA GLU A 354 26.13 10.31 16.03
C GLU A 354 25.67 11.35 14.99
N GLY A 355 24.68 11.01 14.16
CA GLY A 355 24.07 11.94 13.21
C GLY A 355 23.27 13.05 13.91
N LEU A 356 22.56 12.74 14.98
CA LEU A 356 21.71 13.69 15.71
C LEU A 356 22.48 14.60 16.66
N LYS A 357 23.59 14.14 17.21
CA LYS A 357 24.35 14.76 18.30
C LYS A 357 24.75 16.22 18.09
N ASN A 358 25.02 16.63 16.87
CA ASN A 358 25.42 17.98 16.54
C ASN A 358 24.25 18.91 16.19
N HIS A 359 23.07 18.36 15.94
CA HIS A 359 21.93 19.08 15.38
C HIS A 359 20.71 19.11 16.31
N TYR A 360 20.69 18.24 17.32
CA TYR A 360 19.57 18.12 18.24
C TYR A 360 20.04 18.35 19.68
N THR A 361 19.47 19.34 20.34
CA THR A 361 19.68 19.59 21.76
C THR A 361 18.39 19.33 22.53
N ASP A 362 18.51 18.91 23.75
CA ASP A 362 17.41 18.40 24.56
C ASP A 362 16.50 19.47 25.16
N SER A 363 16.58 20.71 24.72
CA SER A 363 15.83 21.81 25.37
C SER A 363 14.37 21.85 24.91
N GLU A 364 14.16 21.84 23.62
CA GLU A 364 12.84 21.99 22.98
C GLU A 364 12.85 21.31 21.62
N PHE A 365 11.73 20.74 21.22
CA PHE A 365 11.61 20.18 19.88
C PHE A 365 10.17 20.18 19.40
N THR A 366 10.03 20.12 18.08
CA THR A 366 8.77 19.84 17.39
C THR A 366 8.98 18.69 16.42
N VAL A 367 8.09 17.71 16.44
CA VAL A 367 7.99 16.66 15.41
C VAL A 367 6.65 16.82 14.70
N ALA A 368 6.68 16.95 13.41
CA ALA A 368 5.49 17.04 12.56
C ALA A 368 5.52 15.95 11.49
N PHE A 369 4.36 15.39 11.15
CA PHE A 369 4.25 14.36 10.13
C PHE A 369 2.78 14.13 9.72
N TRP A 370 2.59 13.56 8.55
CA TRP A 370 1.30 13.02 8.12
C TRP A 370 1.30 11.50 8.24
N VAL A 371 0.20 10.95 8.74
CA VAL A 371 0.03 9.50 8.81
C VAL A 371 -1.37 9.09 8.39
N LYS A 372 -1.45 7.95 7.70
CA LYS A 372 -2.70 7.31 7.29
C LYS A 372 -2.67 5.85 7.70
N VAL A 373 -3.62 5.44 8.52
CA VAL A 373 -3.82 4.05 8.95
C VAL A 373 -5.28 3.67 8.83
N SER A 374 -5.55 2.39 8.67
CA SER A 374 -6.90 1.86 8.54
C SER A 374 -7.11 0.67 9.45
N ASN A 375 -8.26 0.62 10.14
CA ASN A 375 -8.74 -0.56 10.86
C ASN A 375 -7.69 -1.21 11.78
N MET A 376 -7.00 -0.43 12.60
CA MET A 376 -5.97 -0.93 13.51
C MET A 376 -6.51 -1.98 14.47
N THR A 377 -5.82 -3.11 14.54
CA THR A 377 -6.06 -4.17 15.54
C THR A 377 -5.04 -4.13 16.68
N ALA A 378 -3.96 -3.38 16.51
CA ALA A 378 -2.86 -3.22 17.47
C ALA A 378 -2.37 -1.76 17.47
N LYS A 379 -1.49 -1.42 18.41
CA LYS A 379 -0.85 -0.11 18.48
C LYS A 379 0.07 0.09 17.29
N ASN A 380 0.07 1.29 16.72
CA ASN A 380 0.92 1.72 15.62
C ASN A 380 1.81 2.87 16.10
N ALA A 381 3.10 2.62 16.27
CA ALA A 381 4.06 3.64 16.63
C ALA A 381 4.67 4.29 15.38
N VAL A 382 4.64 5.60 15.32
CA VAL A 382 5.18 6.37 14.21
C VAL A 382 6.66 6.65 14.43
N PHE A 383 7.03 7.08 15.62
CA PHE A 383 8.44 7.26 15.96
C PHE A 383 8.74 6.91 17.43
N HIS A 384 10.00 6.60 17.67
CA HIS A 384 10.57 6.41 18.98
C HIS A 384 12.01 6.92 19.01
N GLN A 385 12.30 7.82 19.92
CA GLN A 385 13.67 8.21 20.28
C GLN A 385 14.00 7.61 21.63
N GLY A 386 15.02 6.80 21.69
CA GLY A 386 15.38 6.10 22.93
C GLY A 386 16.62 5.25 22.76
N VAL A 387 16.91 4.44 23.77
CA VAL A 387 18.10 3.59 23.82
C VAL A 387 18.12 2.57 22.70
N GLY A 388 19.21 2.53 21.94
CA GLY A 388 19.44 1.57 20.85
C GLY A 388 20.12 0.29 21.29
N PRO A 389 20.33 -0.65 20.35
CA PRO A 389 21.05 -1.90 20.59
C PRO A 389 22.49 -1.64 21.04
N GLY A 390 22.96 -2.40 22.03
CA GLY A 390 24.34 -2.35 22.52
C GLY A 390 24.61 -1.32 23.62
N ALA A 391 23.63 -0.53 24.03
CA ALA A 391 23.78 0.35 25.17
C ALA A 391 23.88 -0.45 26.48
N THR A 392 24.94 -0.23 27.27
CA THR A 392 25.06 -0.76 28.62
C THR A 392 24.20 0.07 29.56
N TYR A 393 23.20 -0.55 30.12
CA TYR A 393 22.19 0.10 30.92
C TYR A 393 22.51 0.01 32.42
N THR A 394 22.75 1.12 33.06
CA THR A 394 22.87 1.20 34.52
C THR A 394 21.61 1.78 35.19
N ASP A 395 20.65 2.27 34.42
CA ASP A 395 19.42 2.89 34.90
C ASP A 395 18.18 2.15 34.34
N PRO A 396 17.23 1.71 35.16
CA PRO A 396 16.16 0.77 34.74
C PRO A 396 15.14 1.34 33.75
N VAL A 397 15.16 2.66 33.43
CA VAL A 397 14.25 3.23 32.43
C VAL A 397 14.90 4.38 31.67
N PRO A 398 15.00 4.27 30.34
CA PRO A 398 15.57 5.31 29.50
C PRO A 398 14.76 6.59 29.50
N ARG A 399 15.42 7.66 29.18
CA ARG A 399 14.82 8.88 28.70
C ARG A 399 14.39 8.60 27.26
N GLN A 400 13.14 8.81 26.95
CA GLN A 400 12.60 8.50 25.62
C GLN A 400 11.48 9.47 25.23
N SER A 401 11.35 9.71 23.93
CA SER A 401 10.17 10.32 23.35
C SER A 401 9.58 9.40 22.29
N TRP A 402 8.27 9.32 22.21
CA TRP A 402 7.62 8.49 21.23
C TRP A 402 6.19 8.97 20.94
N PHE A 403 5.72 8.60 19.77
CA PHE A 403 4.34 8.81 19.33
C PHE A 403 3.75 7.51 18.80
N ARG A 404 2.50 7.26 19.18
CA ARG A 404 1.74 6.12 18.67
C ARG A 404 0.26 6.43 18.56
N LEU A 405 -0.38 5.75 17.63
CA LEU A 405 -1.82 5.55 17.58
C LEU A 405 -2.18 4.33 18.41
N ASP A 406 -3.28 4.39 19.17
CA ASP A 406 -3.68 3.34 20.10
C ASP A 406 -5.12 2.87 19.82
N THR A 407 -5.41 1.64 20.14
CA THR A 407 -6.72 1.01 19.99
C THR A 407 -7.55 1.02 21.27
N SER A 408 -6.99 1.55 22.36
CA SER A 408 -7.67 1.71 23.66
C SER A 408 -8.48 3.01 23.70
N GLY A 409 -9.09 3.35 24.84
CA GLY A 409 -9.81 4.61 25.02
C GLY A 409 -8.99 5.90 24.75
N LYS A 410 -7.66 5.79 24.75
CA LYS A 410 -6.71 6.83 24.32
C LYS A 410 -6.29 6.53 22.91
N THR A 411 -6.78 7.30 21.96
CA THR A 411 -6.60 7.01 20.54
C THR A 411 -5.29 7.51 19.96
N VAL A 412 -4.70 8.58 20.56
CA VAL A 412 -3.39 9.12 20.18
C VAL A 412 -2.59 9.41 21.44
N VAL A 413 -1.32 9.02 21.46
CA VAL A 413 -0.43 9.25 22.60
C VAL A 413 0.92 9.77 22.13
N PHE A 414 1.25 10.99 22.55
CA PHE A 414 2.60 11.53 22.50
C PHE A 414 3.19 11.55 23.91
N CYS A 415 4.36 10.97 24.07
CA CYS A 415 4.99 10.79 25.36
C CYS A 415 6.45 11.24 25.36
N VAL A 416 6.84 11.89 26.44
CA VAL A 416 8.24 12.10 26.81
C VAL A 416 8.43 11.58 28.23
N GLU A 417 9.23 10.54 28.39
CA GLU A 417 9.44 9.83 29.65
C GLU A 417 10.85 10.02 30.23
N TYR A 418 10.93 9.99 31.56
CA TYR A 418 12.17 9.94 32.31
C TYR A 418 12.08 8.96 33.49
N LYS A 419 12.94 7.95 33.54
CA LYS A 419 13.09 6.98 34.65
C LYS A 419 11.78 6.29 35.08
N GLY A 420 10.92 5.90 34.14
CA GLY A 420 9.66 5.20 34.43
C GLY A 420 8.65 5.99 35.24
N LYS A 421 8.92 7.26 35.51
CA LYS A 421 7.89 8.18 36.02
C LYS A 421 7.17 8.72 34.80
N ALA A 422 5.85 8.57 34.83
CA ALA A 422 4.97 9.16 33.82
C ALA A 422 5.40 10.61 33.59
N GLY A 423 6.09 10.83 32.49
CA GLY A 423 6.48 12.14 32.01
C GLY A 423 5.25 12.88 31.50
N ASN A 424 5.45 13.82 30.62
CA ASN A 424 4.36 14.53 29.96
C ASN A 424 3.75 13.64 28.87
N TRP A 425 2.72 12.89 29.25
CA TRP A 425 1.93 12.14 28.31
C TRP A 425 0.78 13.01 27.81
N ALA A 426 0.87 13.46 26.58
CA ALA A 426 -0.23 14.11 25.89
C ALA A 426 -1.11 12.99 25.27
N GLU A 427 -2.22 12.71 25.93
CA GLU A 427 -3.14 11.63 25.57
C GLU A 427 -4.44 12.21 25.05
N TYR A 428 -4.77 11.89 23.81
CA TYR A 428 -6.02 12.28 23.17
C TYR A 428 -7.03 11.11 23.24
N GLU A 429 -8.22 11.40 23.77
CA GLU A 429 -9.30 10.44 23.99
C GLU A 429 -10.48 10.65 23.01
N GLY A 430 -10.23 11.33 21.90
CA GLY A 430 -11.26 11.63 20.90
C GLY A 430 -11.56 10.49 19.91
N LYS A 431 -12.01 10.86 18.72
CA LYS A 431 -12.27 9.93 17.63
C LYS A 431 -11.02 9.06 17.34
N ARG A 432 -11.23 7.80 17.01
CA ARG A 432 -10.15 6.94 16.48
C ARG A 432 -9.65 7.51 15.15
N MET A 433 -8.35 7.49 14.97
CA MET A 433 -7.66 8.07 13.82
C MET A 433 -7.17 6.98 12.86
N ASP A 434 -7.90 5.87 12.79
CA ASP A 434 -7.65 4.74 11.89
C ASP A 434 -8.80 4.55 10.87
N ASP A 435 -9.34 5.65 10.42
CA ASP A 435 -10.47 5.74 9.48
C ASP A 435 -10.06 5.60 8.01
N GLY A 436 -8.77 5.48 7.74
CA GLY A 436 -8.22 5.35 6.40
C GLY A 436 -7.99 6.69 5.70
N GLU A 437 -8.12 7.81 6.43
CA GLU A 437 -7.81 9.14 5.94
C GLU A 437 -6.43 9.61 6.39
N TRP A 438 -5.90 10.64 5.75
CA TRP A 438 -4.67 11.28 6.15
C TRP A 438 -4.91 12.26 7.29
N HIS A 439 -4.09 12.14 8.35
CA HIS A 439 -4.11 13.08 9.48
C HIS A 439 -2.74 13.67 9.73
N HIS A 440 -2.71 14.98 9.99
CA HIS A 440 -1.51 15.71 10.35
C HIS A 440 -1.33 15.76 11.86
N TYR A 441 -0.16 15.41 12.33
CA TYR A 441 0.19 15.47 13.74
C TYR A 441 1.37 16.39 13.98
N VAL A 442 1.28 17.24 15.01
CA VAL A 442 2.42 18.01 15.50
C VAL A 442 2.56 17.79 17.01
N CYS A 443 3.72 17.29 17.37
CA CYS A 443 4.13 17.01 18.74
C CYS A 443 5.16 18.04 19.18
N ILE A 444 4.85 18.85 20.18
CA ILE A 444 5.73 19.88 20.71
C ILE A 444 6.11 19.53 22.14
N TYR A 445 7.37 19.71 22.44
CA TYR A 445 7.93 19.64 23.77
C TYR A 445 8.76 20.91 24.06
N GLN A 446 8.40 21.65 25.09
CA GLN A 446 9.07 22.92 25.41
C GLN A 446 9.35 23.05 26.89
N LYS A 447 10.38 23.84 27.21
CA LYS A 447 10.73 24.24 28.59
C LYS A 447 10.09 25.58 28.95
N VAL A 448 9.27 25.57 30.02
CA VAL A 448 8.62 26.75 30.57
C VAL A 448 8.87 26.78 32.07
N ASP A 449 9.52 27.83 32.60
CA ASP A 449 9.81 28.04 34.03
C ASP A 449 10.47 26.82 34.71
N GLY A 450 11.43 26.18 34.05
CA GLY A 450 12.13 25.01 34.55
C GLY A 450 11.32 23.69 34.54
N LYS A 451 10.09 23.73 34.03
CA LYS A 451 9.22 22.58 33.79
C LYS A 451 9.07 22.38 32.31
N ARG A 452 8.58 21.19 31.92
CA ARG A 452 8.36 20.83 30.53
C ARG A 452 6.88 20.74 30.24
N ASP A 453 6.48 21.35 29.15
CA ASP A 453 5.13 21.27 28.63
C ASP A 453 5.13 20.46 27.34
N SER A 454 4.07 19.72 27.11
CA SER A 454 3.86 18.97 25.87
C SER A 454 2.53 19.38 25.23
N TYR A 455 2.57 19.57 23.91
CA TYR A 455 1.39 19.93 23.13
C TYR A 455 1.21 18.91 22.00
N LEU A 456 -0.02 18.59 21.71
CA LEU A 456 -0.40 17.77 20.57
C LEU A 456 -1.41 18.53 19.72
N TYR A 457 -1.08 18.64 18.43
CA TYR A 457 -1.98 19.15 17.41
C TYR A 457 -2.39 17.98 16.50
N ILE A 458 -3.64 17.96 16.09
CA ILE A 458 -4.19 17.06 15.09
C ILE A 458 -4.91 17.91 14.06
N ASP A 459 -4.60 17.73 12.79
CA ASP A 459 -5.21 18.44 11.66
C ASP A 459 -5.22 19.97 11.88
N GLY A 460 -4.07 20.52 12.26
CA GLY A 460 -3.86 21.93 12.56
C GLY A 460 -4.48 22.43 13.87
N GLN A 461 -5.26 21.61 14.59
CA GLN A 461 -5.93 22.02 15.83
C GLN A 461 -5.18 21.52 17.06
N LYS A 462 -4.93 22.41 18.03
CA LYS A 462 -4.36 22.04 19.32
C LYS A 462 -5.40 21.24 20.13
N VAL A 463 -5.15 19.94 20.28
CA VAL A 463 -6.08 19.03 20.98
C VAL A 463 -5.65 18.73 22.41
N ILE A 464 -4.36 18.82 22.72
CA ILE A 464 -3.82 18.58 24.07
C ILE A 464 -2.78 19.64 24.42
N GLU A 465 -2.87 20.11 25.65
CA GLU A 465 -1.87 20.92 26.35
C GLU A 465 -1.61 20.32 27.73
N LYS A 466 -0.43 19.76 27.92
CA LYS A 466 -0.02 19.13 29.17
C LYS A 466 1.10 19.95 29.82
N LYS A 467 0.82 20.60 30.92
CA LYS A 467 1.77 21.49 31.63
C LYS A 467 2.46 20.82 32.80
N GLY A 468 3.66 21.28 33.09
CA GLY A 468 4.34 21.05 34.36
C GLY A 468 4.99 19.69 34.55
N GLY A 469 5.43 19.03 33.49
CA GLY A 469 6.13 17.74 33.54
C GLY A 469 7.58 17.81 34.02
N VAL A 470 8.26 16.68 34.00
CA VAL A 470 9.63 16.53 34.53
C VAL A 470 10.65 17.25 33.65
N ASP A 471 11.59 17.97 34.25
CA ASP A 471 12.59 18.85 33.60
C ASP A 471 13.74 18.08 32.89
N LYS A 472 13.71 16.78 32.78
CA LYS A 472 14.83 16.05 32.13
C LYS A 472 14.41 15.38 30.86
N VAL A 473 15.18 15.67 29.84
CA VAL A 473 14.92 15.38 28.45
C VAL A 473 15.73 14.20 27.97
N VAL A 474 15.30 13.70 26.85
CA VAL A 474 15.91 12.65 26.06
C VAL A 474 17.35 13.06 25.71
N ASP A 475 18.30 12.23 26.04
CA ASP A 475 19.67 12.40 25.55
C ASP A 475 19.68 12.17 24.02
N ASN A 476 20.75 12.51 23.32
CA ASN A 476 20.93 12.36 21.87
C ASN A 476 20.93 10.89 21.45
N TRP A 477 19.80 10.23 21.57
CA TRP A 477 19.62 8.82 21.29
C TRP A 477 19.14 8.59 19.85
N PRO A 478 19.35 7.40 19.29
CA PRO A 478 18.84 7.08 17.95
C PRO A 478 17.35 7.36 17.83
N TYR A 479 16.94 7.83 16.66
CA TYR A 479 15.54 7.95 16.27
C TYR A 479 15.15 6.72 15.44
N TYR A 480 14.04 6.11 15.79
CA TYR A 480 13.44 5.02 15.03
C TYR A 480 12.09 5.48 14.48
N ILE A 481 11.86 5.28 13.19
CA ILE A 481 10.62 5.61 12.51
C ILE A 481 9.98 4.32 12.04
N GLY A 482 8.65 4.19 12.24
CA GLY A 482 7.88 3.00 11.90
C GLY A 482 7.73 1.99 13.03
N CYS A 483 8.25 2.25 14.23
CA CYS A 483 8.09 1.37 15.40
C CYS A 483 8.34 2.08 16.73
N ASN A 484 8.03 1.37 17.82
CA ASN A 484 8.71 1.57 19.10
C ASN A 484 9.94 0.65 19.17
N TYR A 485 11.07 1.14 19.60
CA TYR A 485 12.28 0.33 19.82
C TYR A 485 12.58 0.31 21.31
N ARG A 486 12.25 -0.79 21.97
CA ARG A 486 12.25 -0.87 23.44
C ARG A 486 13.07 -2.02 23.97
N PHE A 487 13.53 -1.84 25.23
CA PHE A 487 14.11 -2.93 26.02
C PHE A 487 12.98 -3.74 26.68
N THR A 488 12.78 -4.96 26.22
CA THR A 488 11.76 -5.88 26.72
C THR A 488 12.37 -7.26 26.88
N ASN A 489 12.15 -7.89 28.05
CA ASN A 489 12.66 -9.25 28.36
C ASN A 489 14.19 -9.42 28.24
N GLY A 490 14.97 -8.38 28.53
CA GLY A 490 16.43 -8.44 28.51
C GLY A 490 17.09 -8.10 27.17
N GLU A 491 16.30 -7.77 26.16
CA GLU A 491 16.78 -7.41 24.81
C GLU A 491 16.12 -6.14 24.29
N PHE A 492 16.82 -5.41 23.42
CA PHE A 492 16.25 -4.32 22.64
C PHE A 492 15.63 -4.88 21.36
N ALA A 493 14.37 -4.60 21.13
CA ALA A 493 13.65 -5.04 19.94
C ALA A 493 12.59 -4.03 19.49
N PRO A 494 12.32 -3.95 18.19
CA PRO A 494 11.20 -3.18 17.70
C PRO A 494 9.86 -3.84 18.07
N GLU A 495 8.88 -3.00 18.38
CA GLU A 495 7.49 -3.41 18.69
C GLU A 495 6.50 -2.33 18.23
N ASN A 496 5.20 -2.65 18.24
CA ASN A 496 4.14 -1.72 17.85
C ASN A 496 4.39 -1.08 16.46
N PHE A 497 4.71 -1.91 15.48
CA PHE A 497 5.06 -1.46 14.13
C PHE A 497 3.97 -0.60 13.51
N LEU A 498 4.37 0.43 12.78
CA LEU A 498 3.47 1.17 11.92
C LEU A 498 3.01 0.25 10.78
N ASN A 499 1.69 0.12 10.62
CA ASN A 499 1.06 -0.53 9.48
C ASN A 499 0.19 0.51 8.79
N GLY A 500 0.78 1.25 7.86
CA GLY A 500 0.15 2.39 7.22
C GLY A 500 1.14 3.22 6.43
N TYR A 501 0.73 4.44 6.14
CA TYR A 501 1.49 5.39 5.32
C TYR A 501 1.96 6.55 6.19
N LEU A 502 3.17 7.02 5.91
CA LEU A 502 3.81 8.15 6.57
C LEU A 502 4.33 9.11 5.50
N ASP A 503 4.16 10.41 5.74
CA ASP A 503 4.57 11.46 4.81
C ASP A 503 5.07 12.70 5.56
N ASP A 504 5.95 13.48 4.94
CA ASP A 504 6.49 14.74 5.46
C ASP A 504 6.91 14.66 6.93
N PHE A 505 7.80 13.73 7.30
CA PHE A 505 8.31 13.65 8.67
C PHE A 505 9.38 14.72 8.91
N ILE A 506 9.09 15.64 9.80
CA ILE A 506 9.92 16.82 10.09
C ILE A 506 10.28 16.86 11.57
N LEU A 507 11.55 17.07 11.88
CA LEU A 507 12.04 17.28 13.23
C LEU A 507 12.74 18.64 13.34
N TYR A 508 12.25 19.48 14.22
CA TYR A 508 12.87 20.76 14.59
C TYR A 508 13.42 20.72 16.03
N ASN A 509 14.56 21.37 16.24
CA ASN A 509 15.10 21.67 17.57
C ASN A 509 14.65 23.07 18.05
N ARG A 510 13.37 23.36 17.87
CA ARG A 510 12.65 24.54 18.30
C ARG A 510 11.15 24.29 18.36
N ILE A 511 10.42 25.24 18.91
CA ILE A 511 8.96 25.25 18.87
C ILE A 511 8.52 25.94 17.58
N LEU A 512 7.56 25.33 16.90
CA LEU A 512 6.85 25.99 15.80
C LEU A 512 5.74 26.89 16.32
N SER A 513 5.55 28.03 15.68
CA SER A 513 4.39 28.90 15.92
C SER A 513 3.09 28.24 15.43
N GLU A 514 1.95 28.73 15.90
CA GLU A 514 0.64 28.26 15.42
C GLU A 514 0.46 28.53 13.92
N GLU A 515 1.01 29.62 13.39
CA GLU A 515 1.02 29.93 11.96
C GLU A 515 1.82 28.90 11.17
N GLU A 516 3.03 28.57 11.59
CA GLU A 516 3.87 27.54 10.96
C GLU A 516 3.19 26.16 10.99
N ILE A 517 2.49 25.83 12.08
CA ILE A 517 1.72 24.58 12.20
C ILE A 517 0.56 24.55 11.19
N GLN A 518 -0.16 25.68 11.03
CA GLN A 518 -1.22 25.79 10.03
C GLN A 518 -0.66 25.72 8.62
N ASP A 519 0.50 26.29 8.36
CA ASP A 519 1.15 26.21 7.06
C ASP A 519 1.55 24.77 6.72
N LEU A 520 2.09 24.00 7.67
CA LEU A 520 2.39 22.57 7.49
C LEU A 520 1.11 21.74 7.24
N TYR A 521 0.02 22.05 7.92
CA TYR A 521 -1.24 21.35 7.75
C TYR A 521 -1.89 21.64 6.39
N ASN A 522 -1.85 22.89 5.93
CA ASN A 522 -2.48 23.35 4.70
C ASN A 522 -1.64 23.07 3.42
N ASN A 523 -0.51 22.36 3.57
CA ASN A 523 0.40 22.08 2.45
C ASN A 523 0.29 20.64 1.87
#